data_4ddef4598273e5b194716d9ad80a7e38
#
_entry.id   4ddef4598273e5b194716d9ad80a7e38
#
_cell.length_a   1.000
_cell.length_b   1.000
_cell.length_c   1.000
_cell.angle_alpha   90.00
_cell.angle_beta   90.00
_cell.angle_gamma   90.00
#
_symmetry.space_group_name_H-M   'P 1'
#
loop_
_entity.id
_entity.type
_entity.pdbx_description
1 polymer ?
#
loop_
_entity_poly.entity_id
_entity_poly.type
_entity_poly.pdbx_seq_one_letter_code
_entity_poly.pdbx_strand_id
1 'polypeptide(L)'
;MLPHAYELPAAIVLVMAGALTCVAGYRLFRFVLAIWGFILGAAIGSSMMGGDSAVAMLVAGLLGGLVGGLALVFAYFVGVALVGAGLGAAIVHVTWSQAATTDPPAAVIIVASIVGAIVAMVLQRYVIVVGTAFAGAWLMVVGAVALAASVPNRGAASSGVWILYPMTPAPGQPWVLVAWIVGGLFGTAIQLSFGGRKK
;
A
#
# COMPACT_ATOMS: atom_id res chain seq x y z
N MET A 1 -5.71 24.58 9.12
CA MET A 1 -7.18 24.50 9.20
C MET A 1 -7.70 24.74 7.79
N LEU A 2 -8.47 23.83 7.21
CA LEU A 2 -9.12 24.04 5.91
C LEU A 2 -10.32 24.99 6.13
N PRO A 3 -10.62 25.91 5.20
CA PRO A 3 -11.84 26.70 5.26
C PRO A 3 -13.07 25.78 5.27
N HIS A 4 -14.10 26.09 6.05
CA HIS A 4 -15.32 25.29 6.21
C HIS A 4 -15.99 24.89 4.88
N ALA A 5 -15.80 25.70 3.82
CA ALA A 5 -16.30 25.41 2.48
C ALA A 5 -15.71 24.13 1.83
N TYR A 6 -14.55 23.67 2.28
CA TYR A 6 -13.86 22.50 1.71
C TYR A 6 -13.99 21.23 2.56
N GLU A 7 -14.60 21.30 3.74
CA GLU A 7 -14.72 20.15 4.65
C GLU A 7 -15.64 19.07 4.07
N LEU A 8 -16.76 19.46 3.51
CA LEU A 8 -17.74 18.53 2.93
C LEU A 8 -17.22 17.85 1.65
N PRO A 9 -16.65 18.56 0.65
CA PRO A 9 -16.04 17.91 -0.50
C PRO A 9 -14.86 17.01 -0.12
N ALA A 10 -14.02 17.42 0.83
CA ALA A 10 -12.91 16.60 1.30
C ALA A 10 -13.38 15.29 1.95
N ALA A 11 -14.42 15.33 2.78
CA ALA A 11 -15.00 14.17 3.41
C ALA A 11 -15.59 13.18 2.38
N ILE A 12 -16.27 13.69 1.34
CA ILE A 12 -16.79 12.86 0.24
C ILE A 12 -15.64 12.18 -0.51
N VAL A 13 -14.58 12.93 -0.84
CA VAL A 13 -13.39 12.39 -1.52
C VAL A 13 -12.72 11.30 -0.66
N LEU A 14 -12.61 11.49 0.66
CA LEU A 14 -12.07 10.49 1.58
C LEU A 14 -12.89 9.19 1.59
N VAL A 15 -14.22 9.28 1.64
CA VAL A 15 -15.09 8.10 1.58
C VAL A 15 -14.93 7.38 0.25
N MET A 16 -14.96 8.10 -0.87
CA MET A 16 -14.82 7.50 -2.20
C MET A 16 -13.44 6.87 -2.41
N ALA A 17 -12.37 7.58 -2.05
CA ALA A 17 -11.01 7.06 -2.13
C ALA A 17 -10.82 5.85 -1.21
N GLY A 18 -11.37 5.89 0.01
CA GLY A 18 -11.38 4.77 0.94
C GLY A 18 -12.12 3.56 0.37
N ALA A 19 -13.29 3.73 -0.21
CA ALA A 19 -14.05 2.67 -0.84
C ALA A 19 -13.29 2.04 -2.02
N LEU A 20 -12.72 2.85 -2.90
CA LEU A 20 -11.89 2.38 -4.01
C LEU A 20 -10.67 1.60 -3.52
N THR A 21 -9.97 2.10 -2.51
CA THR A 21 -8.80 1.44 -1.93
C THR A 21 -9.20 0.14 -1.23
N CYS A 22 -10.33 0.13 -0.54
CA CYS A 22 -10.85 -1.03 0.16
C CYS A 22 -11.23 -2.18 -0.80
N VAL A 23 -11.76 -1.86 -1.99
CA VAL A 23 -12.24 -2.87 -2.97
C VAL A 23 -11.18 -3.23 -4.01
N ALA A 24 -10.40 -2.26 -4.48
CA ALA A 24 -9.46 -2.41 -5.59
C ALA A 24 -7.99 -2.19 -5.20
N GLY A 25 -7.66 -2.16 -3.91
CA GLY A 25 -6.36 -1.75 -3.39
C GLY A 25 -5.18 -2.49 -3.99
N TYR A 26 -5.27 -3.81 -4.18
CA TYR A 26 -4.20 -4.59 -4.81
C TYR A 26 -3.91 -4.16 -6.26
N ARG A 27 -4.96 -3.86 -7.04
CA ARG A 27 -4.79 -3.36 -8.42
C ARG A 27 -4.27 -1.94 -8.44
N LEU A 28 -4.83 -1.09 -7.57
CA LEU A 28 -4.42 0.29 -7.39
C LEU A 28 -2.94 0.40 -6.99
N PHE A 29 -2.48 -0.42 -6.07
CA PHE A 29 -1.08 -0.45 -5.64
C PHE A 29 -0.13 -0.67 -6.83
N ARG A 30 -0.39 -1.67 -7.67
CA ARG A 30 0.45 -1.95 -8.85
C ARG A 30 0.39 -0.82 -9.88
N PHE A 31 -0.79 -0.22 -10.04
CA PHE A 31 -1.00 0.90 -10.97
C PHE A 31 -0.25 2.16 -10.51
N VAL A 32 -0.36 2.49 -9.22
CA VAL A 32 0.37 3.61 -8.61
C VAL A 32 1.88 3.42 -8.75
N LEU A 33 2.37 2.19 -8.51
CA LEU A 33 3.78 1.87 -8.68
C LEU A 33 4.25 2.09 -10.13
N ALA A 34 3.45 1.65 -11.10
CA ALA A 34 3.75 1.85 -12.53
C ALA A 34 3.73 3.34 -12.92
N ILE A 35 2.78 4.12 -12.41
CA ILE A 35 2.71 5.58 -12.63
C ILE A 35 3.95 6.27 -12.08
N TRP A 36 4.33 5.98 -10.83
CA TRP A 36 5.53 6.57 -10.24
C TRP A 36 6.80 6.21 -11.02
N GLY A 37 6.91 4.94 -11.44
CA GLY A 37 8.00 4.50 -12.31
C GLY A 37 8.01 5.23 -13.65
N PHE A 38 6.82 5.43 -14.23
CA PHE A 38 6.67 6.20 -15.47
C PHE A 38 7.11 7.66 -15.30
N ILE A 39 6.66 8.33 -14.23
CA ILE A 39 7.03 9.73 -13.96
C ILE A 39 8.54 9.86 -13.78
N LEU A 40 9.14 9.01 -12.96
CA LEU A 40 10.59 9.03 -12.72
C LEU A 40 11.36 8.72 -14.00
N GLY A 41 10.95 7.69 -14.73
CA GLY A 41 11.59 7.31 -15.98
C GLY A 41 11.45 8.37 -17.06
N ALA A 42 10.28 9.03 -17.16
CA ALA A 42 10.05 10.13 -18.09
C ALA A 42 10.91 11.35 -17.74
N ALA A 43 11.03 11.69 -16.46
CA ALA A 43 11.88 12.79 -15.99
C ALA A 43 13.35 12.53 -16.33
N ILE A 44 13.85 11.31 -16.08
CA ILE A 44 15.23 10.93 -16.41
C ILE A 44 15.42 10.90 -17.94
N GLY A 45 14.53 10.26 -18.69
CA GLY A 45 14.63 10.16 -20.14
C GLY A 45 14.62 11.51 -20.85
N SER A 46 13.72 12.42 -20.43
CA SER A 46 13.67 13.77 -20.98
C SER A 46 14.88 14.62 -20.63
N SER A 47 15.47 14.45 -19.43
CA SER A 47 16.65 15.21 -19.00
C SER A 47 17.93 14.80 -19.74
N MET A 48 18.00 13.60 -20.28
CA MET A 48 19.15 13.11 -21.07
C MET A 48 19.23 13.71 -22.47
N MET A 49 18.10 14.22 -22.99
CA MET A 49 18.07 14.92 -24.29
C MET A 49 18.25 16.41 -24.03
N GLY A 50 19.40 16.98 -24.36
CA GLY A 50 19.63 18.43 -24.30
C GLY A 50 18.51 19.19 -25.06
N GLY A 51 18.19 20.43 -24.61
CA GLY A 51 16.99 21.19 -25.00
C GLY A 51 16.80 21.56 -26.48
N ASP A 52 17.52 20.94 -27.40
CA ASP A 52 17.57 21.32 -28.83
C ASP A 52 16.33 20.90 -29.64
N SER A 53 15.50 19.96 -29.14
CA SER A 53 14.28 19.55 -29.83
C SER A 53 13.21 19.04 -28.85
N ALA A 54 12.07 19.73 -28.82
CA ALA A 54 10.92 19.36 -28.01
C ALA A 54 10.38 17.95 -28.34
N VAL A 55 10.47 17.55 -29.62
CA VAL A 55 10.02 16.22 -30.07
C VAL A 55 10.94 15.13 -29.50
N ALA A 56 12.26 15.33 -29.53
CA ALA A 56 13.20 14.36 -28.95
C ALA A 56 13.00 14.20 -27.46
N MET A 57 12.77 15.30 -26.72
CA MET A 57 12.45 15.27 -25.28
C MET A 57 11.16 14.51 -24.99
N LEU A 58 10.10 14.70 -25.78
CA LEU A 58 8.84 13.97 -25.63
C LEU A 58 9.00 12.49 -25.88
N VAL A 59 9.69 12.10 -26.96
CA VAL A 59 9.93 10.70 -27.29
C VAL A 59 10.80 10.03 -26.22
N ALA A 60 11.88 10.68 -25.81
CA ALA A 60 12.75 10.18 -24.75
C ALA A 60 12.02 10.08 -23.40
N GLY A 61 11.15 11.04 -23.08
CA GLY A 61 10.30 11.01 -21.89
C GLY A 61 9.29 9.85 -21.93
N LEU A 62 8.62 9.62 -23.06
CA LEU A 62 7.69 8.49 -23.22
C LEU A 62 8.40 7.14 -23.11
N LEU A 63 9.51 6.95 -23.80
CA LEU A 63 10.28 5.71 -23.75
C LEU A 63 10.88 5.49 -22.36
N GLY A 64 11.48 6.52 -21.79
CA GLY A 64 12.01 6.49 -20.42
C GLY A 64 10.91 6.19 -19.40
N GLY A 65 9.73 6.77 -19.57
CA GLY A 65 8.57 6.51 -18.72
C GLY A 65 8.09 5.06 -18.81
N LEU A 66 7.96 4.50 -20.00
CA LEU A 66 7.58 3.10 -20.17
C LEU A 66 8.61 2.15 -19.52
N VAL A 67 9.89 2.38 -19.79
CA VAL A 67 10.97 1.57 -19.20
C VAL A 67 10.99 1.74 -17.70
N GLY A 68 10.87 2.97 -17.17
CA GLY A 68 10.85 3.27 -15.75
C GLY A 68 9.65 2.63 -15.03
N GLY A 69 8.46 2.66 -15.64
CA GLY A 69 7.27 1.99 -15.11
C GLY A 69 7.43 0.48 -14.98
N LEU A 70 7.93 -0.17 -16.03
CA LEU A 70 8.23 -1.60 -16.02
C LEU A 70 9.35 -1.95 -15.03
N ALA A 71 10.42 -1.14 -15.03
CA ALA A 71 11.56 -1.35 -14.14
C ALA A 71 11.16 -1.25 -12.66
N LEU A 72 10.32 -0.27 -12.28
CA LEU A 72 9.90 -0.11 -10.89
C LEU A 72 8.99 -1.26 -10.44
N VAL A 73 8.08 -1.72 -11.30
CA VAL A 73 7.25 -2.90 -11.00
C VAL A 73 8.12 -4.15 -10.84
N PHE A 74 9.12 -4.34 -11.72
CA PHE A 74 10.04 -5.47 -11.62
C PHE A 74 10.92 -5.38 -10.36
N ALA A 75 11.52 -4.21 -10.09
CA ALA A 75 12.33 -3.95 -8.91
C ALA A 75 11.57 -4.21 -7.60
N TYR A 76 10.26 -3.93 -7.56
CA TYR A 76 9.42 -4.28 -6.42
C TYR A 76 9.42 -5.79 -6.14
N PHE A 77 9.21 -6.64 -7.17
CA PHE A 77 9.22 -8.10 -6.99
C PHE A 77 10.60 -8.63 -6.56
N VAL A 78 11.66 -8.09 -7.16
CA VAL A 78 13.04 -8.42 -6.78
C VAL A 78 13.31 -8.00 -5.34
N GLY A 79 12.88 -6.79 -4.94
CA GLY A 79 13.03 -6.31 -3.57
C GLY A 79 12.35 -7.21 -2.54
N VAL A 80 11.10 -7.63 -2.82
CA VAL A 80 10.37 -8.57 -1.94
C VAL A 80 11.09 -9.92 -1.84
N ALA A 81 11.58 -10.45 -2.97
CA ALA A 81 12.32 -11.70 -2.99
C ALA A 81 13.63 -11.62 -2.18
N LEU A 82 14.36 -10.50 -2.32
CA LEU A 82 15.61 -10.27 -1.57
C LEU A 82 15.36 -10.16 -0.05
N VAL A 83 14.33 -9.43 0.35
CA VAL A 83 13.94 -9.34 1.77
C VAL A 83 13.55 -10.72 2.30
N GLY A 84 12.76 -11.47 1.55
CA GLY A 84 12.38 -12.84 1.92
C GLY A 84 13.58 -13.77 2.02
N ALA A 85 14.51 -13.69 1.08
CA ALA A 85 15.77 -14.46 1.12
C ALA A 85 16.60 -14.12 2.35
N GLY A 86 16.75 -12.81 2.64
CA GLY A 86 17.48 -12.35 3.83
C GLY A 86 16.85 -12.82 5.14
N LEU A 87 15.52 -12.79 5.24
CA LEU A 87 14.80 -13.31 6.40
C LEU A 87 14.97 -14.83 6.55
N GLY A 88 14.92 -15.58 5.44
CA GLY A 88 15.18 -17.03 5.47
C GLY A 88 16.58 -17.35 5.96
N ALA A 89 17.60 -16.65 5.46
CA ALA A 89 18.98 -16.81 5.94
C ALA A 89 19.12 -16.42 7.43
N ALA A 90 18.51 -15.32 7.85
CA ALA A 90 18.59 -14.85 9.23
C ALA A 90 17.95 -15.85 10.21
N ILE A 91 16.78 -16.42 9.86
CA ILE A 91 16.12 -17.45 10.69
C ILE A 91 17.04 -18.64 10.90
N VAL A 92 17.66 -19.14 9.81
CA VAL A 92 18.61 -20.27 9.92
C VAL A 92 19.81 -19.91 10.79
N HIS A 93 20.39 -18.73 10.58
CA HIS A 93 21.55 -18.32 11.36
C HIS A 93 21.22 -18.22 12.86
N VAL A 94 20.08 -17.59 13.20
CA VAL A 94 19.64 -17.45 14.60
C VAL A 94 19.32 -18.81 15.23
N THR A 95 18.60 -19.67 14.52
CA THR A 95 18.24 -21.00 15.06
C THR A 95 19.45 -21.90 15.20
N TRP A 96 20.38 -21.84 14.25
CA TRP A 96 21.61 -22.63 14.29
C TRP A 96 22.54 -22.22 15.42
N SER A 97 22.70 -20.91 15.66
CA SER A 97 23.51 -20.41 16.76
C SER A 97 22.99 -20.77 18.15
N GLN A 98 21.71 -21.12 18.26
CA GLN A 98 21.11 -21.65 19.51
C GLN A 98 21.39 -23.17 19.69
N ALA A 99 21.59 -23.90 18.60
CA ALA A 99 21.68 -25.36 18.60
C ALA A 99 23.12 -25.87 18.48
N ALA A 100 24.03 -25.11 17.89
CA ALA A 100 25.41 -25.54 17.59
C ALA A 100 26.39 -24.37 17.77
N THR A 101 27.64 -24.74 18.09
CA THR A 101 28.78 -23.81 18.23
C THR A 101 29.51 -23.55 16.91
N THR A 102 29.08 -24.21 15.83
CA THR A 102 29.67 -24.07 14.49
C THR A 102 28.73 -23.28 13.58
N ASP A 103 29.27 -22.64 12.56
CA ASP A 103 28.47 -21.92 11.57
C ASP A 103 27.60 -22.89 10.74
N PRO A 104 26.39 -22.43 10.32
CA PRO A 104 25.53 -23.24 9.48
C PRO A 104 26.17 -23.52 8.12
N PRO A 105 26.01 -24.75 7.56
CA PRO A 105 26.50 -25.06 6.23
C PRO A 105 25.91 -24.13 5.17
N ALA A 106 26.73 -23.66 4.22
CA ALA A 106 26.29 -22.75 3.18
C ALA A 106 25.06 -23.26 2.39
N ALA A 107 24.99 -24.58 2.18
CA ALA A 107 23.84 -25.21 1.50
C ALA A 107 22.52 -24.96 2.24
N VAL A 108 22.51 -25.02 3.57
CA VAL A 108 21.31 -24.79 4.39
C VAL A 108 20.87 -23.32 4.29
N ILE A 109 21.82 -22.39 4.32
CA ILE A 109 21.54 -20.95 4.17
C ILE A 109 20.94 -20.68 2.79
N ILE A 110 21.52 -21.23 1.72
CA ILE A 110 21.02 -21.04 0.35
C ILE A 110 19.59 -21.59 0.20
N VAL A 111 19.34 -22.80 0.68
CA VAL A 111 18.00 -23.39 0.61
C VAL A 111 16.99 -22.55 1.39
N ALA A 112 17.33 -22.13 2.60
CA ALA A 112 16.46 -21.29 3.42
C ALA A 112 16.20 -19.91 2.78
N SER A 113 17.21 -19.33 2.12
CA SER A 113 17.05 -18.08 1.37
C SER A 113 16.09 -18.24 0.19
N ILE A 114 16.19 -19.32 -0.57
CA ILE A 114 15.29 -19.62 -1.68
C ILE A 114 13.86 -19.83 -1.17
N VAL A 115 13.68 -20.62 -0.12
CA VAL A 115 12.37 -20.85 0.50
C VAL A 115 11.79 -19.55 1.03
N GLY A 116 12.61 -18.74 1.72
CA GLY A 116 12.19 -17.42 2.23
C GLY A 116 11.76 -16.46 1.11
N ALA A 117 12.47 -16.43 -0.02
CA ALA A 117 12.08 -15.63 -1.19
C ALA A 117 10.73 -16.08 -1.77
N ILE A 118 10.52 -17.39 -1.93
CA ILE A 118 9.27 -17.96 -2.45
C ILE A 118 8.11 -17.63 -1.50
N VAL A 119 8.29 -17.86 -0.19
CA VAL A 119 7.28 -17.56 0.83
C VAL A 119 6.93 -16.07 0.83
N ALA A 120 7.93 -15.18 0.77
CA ALA A 120 7.69 -13.75 0.71
C ALA A 120 6.91 -13.34 -0.54
N MET A 121 7.22 -13.92 -1.71
CA MET A 121 6.47 -13.67 -2.95
C MET A 121 5.01 -14.13 -2.87
N VAL A 122 4.72 -15.21 -2.19
CA VAL A 122 3.34 -15.68 -1.98
C VAL A 122 2.61 -14.79 -0.98
N LEU A 123 3.26 -14.48 0.15
CA LEU A 123 2.67 -13.67 1.22
C LEU A 123 2.45 -12.22 0.82
N GLN A 124 3.30 -11.63 -0.03
CA GLN A 124 3.20 -10.22 -0.43
C GLN A 124 1.80 -9.85 -0.93
N ARG A 125 1.15 -10.73 -1.69
CA ARG A 125 -0.20 -10.49 -2.20
C ARG A 125 -1.20 -10.33 -1.06
N TYR A 126 -1.14 -11.21 -0.06
CA TYR A 126 -2.05 -11.16 1.09
C TYR A 126 -1.79 -9.94 1.95
N VAL A 127 -0.53 -9.59 2.17
CA VAL A 127 -0.12 -8.39 2.94
C VAL A 127 -0.63 -7.12 2.26
N ILE A 128 -0.50 -7.00 0.94
CA ILE A 128 -1.01 -5.83 0.20
C ILE A 128 -2.54 -5.78 0.26
N VAL A 129 -3.21 -6.92 0.06
CA VAL A 129 -4.68 -7.00 0.10
C VAL A 129 -5.20 -6.58 1.47
N VAL A 130 -4.66 -7.16 2.55
CA VAL A 130 -5.07 -6.82 3.92
C VAL A 130 -4.73 -5.37 4.23
N GLY A 131 -3.49 -4.94 3.98
CA GLY A 131 -3.05 -3.58 4.26
C GLY A 131 -3.89 -2.52 3.55
N THR A 132 -4.18 -2.71 2.25
CA THR A 132 -5.00 -1.76 1.49
C THR A 132 -6.48 -1.79 1.89
N ALA A 133 -7.02 -2.96 2.26
CA ALA A 133 -8.39 -3.08 2.72
C ALA A 133 -8.59 -2.35 4.06
N PHE A 134 -7.68 -2.54 5.02
CA PHE A 134 -7.74 -1.87 6.32
C PHE A 134 -7.45 -0.37 6.22
N ALA A 135 -6.50 0.06 5.37
CA ALA A 135 -6.24 1.47 5.10
C ALA A 135 -7.45 2.14 4.43
N GLY A 136 -8.07 1.48 3.45
CA GLY A 136 -9.29 1.97 2.80
C GLY A 136 -10.48 2.07 3.75
N ALA A 137 -10.68 1.06 4.58
CA ALA A 137 -11.72 1.07 5.62
C ALA A 137 -11.51 2.23 6.61
N TRP A 138 -10.25 2.52 6.97
CA TRP A 138 -9.92 3.66 7.82
C TRP A 138 -10.30 4.99 7.18
N LEU A 139 -9.92 5.22 5.92
CA LEU A 139 -10.30 6.42 5.17
C LEU A 139 -11.81 6.59 5.07
N MET A 140 -12.56 5.49 4.87
CA MET A 140 -14.02 5.51 4.84
C MET A 140 -14.61 5.92 6.18
N VAL A 141 -14.11 5.38 7.29
CA VAL A 141 -14.59 5.69 8.63
C VAL A 141 -14.31 7.16 8.97
N VAL A 142 -13.09 7.64 8.70
CA VAL A 142 -12.72 9.06 8.91
C VAL A 142 -13.60 9.98 8.09
N GLY A 143 -13.80 9.68 6.81
CA GLY A 143 -14.67 10.45 5.93
C GLY A 143 -16.14 10.43 6.37
N ALA A 144 -16.65 9.28 6.83
CA ALA A 144 -18.02 9.15 7.32
C ALA A 144 -18.24 9.94 8.62
N VAL A 145 -17.28 9.93 9.53
CA VAL A 145 -17.32 10.74 10.76
C VAL A 145 -17.30 12.23 10.43
N ALA A 146 -16.45 12.65 9.48
CA ALA A 146 -16.41 14.03 9.02
C ALA A 146 -17.72 14.47 8.37
N LEU A 147 -18.36 13.60 7.55
CA LEU A 147 -19.68 13.85 6.98
C LEU A 147 -20.77 13.96 8.06
N ALA A 148 -20.72 13.10 9.08
CA ALA A 148 -21.69 13.14 10.18
C ALA A 148 -21.54 14.42 11.03
N ALA A 149 -20.33 14.94 11.16
CA ALA A 149 -20.06 16.20 11.88
C ALA A 149 -20.50 17.45 11.10
N SER A 150 -20.57 17.39 9.76
CA SER A 150 -20.99 18.51 8.91
C SER A 150 -22.51 18.69 8.84
N VAL A 151 -23.32 17.76 9.41
CA VAL A 151 -24.80 17.90 9.45
C VAL A 151 -25.20 18.84 10.59
N PRO A 152 -25.82 20.00 10.31
CA PRO A 152 -26.31 20.91 11.34
C PRO A 152 -27.38 20.19 12.17
N ASN A 153 -27.32 20.26 13.50
CA ASN A 153 -28.21 19.64 14.50
C ASN A 153 -27.75 18.32 15.17
N ARG A 154 -26.58 17.79 14.88
CA ARG A 154 -25.97 16.79 15.77
C ARG A 154 -24.94 17.51 16.62
N GLY A 155 -25.24 17.64 17.91
CA GLY A 155 -24.51 18.42 18.88
C GLY A 155 -23.00 18.34 18.70
N ALA A 156 -22.36 19.48 18.65
CA ALA A 156 -20.96 19.69 18.40
C ALA A 156 -20.08 18.75 19.23
N ALA A 157 -19.78 17.60 18.69
CA ALA A 157 -18.60 16.86 19.07
C ALA A 157 -17.43 17.69 18.54
N SER A 158 -16.82 18.39 19.49
CA SER A 158 -15.70 19.30 19.30
C SER A 158 -14.74 18.87 18.20
N SER A 159 -14.59 19.69 17.25
CA SER A 159 -13.54 20.08 16.30
C SER A 159 -12.11 19.54 16.47
N GLY A 160 -11.91 18.31 16.90
CA GLY A 160 -10.61 17.68 17.05
C GLY A 160 -10.43 16.40 16.27
N VAL A 161 -11.20 16.17 15.19
CA VAL A 161 -11.26 14.88 14.45
C VAL A 161 -10.11 14.72 13.45
N TRP A 162 -8.96 15.30 13.67
CA TRP A 162 -7.96 15.35 12.60
C TRP A 162 -7.01 14.17 12.55
N ILE A 163 -6.90 13.34 13.59
CA ILE A 163 -6.15 12.09 13.52
C ILE A 163 -6.78 11.11 14.52
N LEU A 164 -7.83 10.41 14.12
CA LEU A 164 -8.31 9.24 14.85
C LEU A 164 -7.30 8.11 14.62
N TYR A 165 -6.46 7.86 15.60
CA TYR A 165 -5.70 6.61 15.62
C TYR A 165 -6.69 5.46 15.90
N PRO A 166 -6.67 4.36 15.12
CA PRO A 166 -7.62 3.26 15.29
C PRO A 166 -7.54 2.60 16.67
N MET A 167 -6.42 2.78 17.38
CA MET A 167 -6.17 2.17 18.69
C MET A 167 -6.54 3.05 19.88
N THR A 168 -6.88 4.32 19.67
CA THR A 168 -7.33 5.22 20.72
C THR A 168 -8.64 5.89 20.30
N PRO A 169 -9.79 5.19 20.39
CA PRO A 169 -11.07 5.80 20.06
C PRO A 169 -11.32 6.97 21.00
N ALA A 170 -11.83 8.09 20.45
CA ALA A 170 -12.27 9.21 21.25
C ALA A 170 -13.33 8.74 22.28
N PRO A 171 -13.35 9.29 23.49
CA PRO A 171 -14.34 8.92 24.50
C PRO A 171 -15.76 9.04 23.91
N GLY A 172 -16.52 7.94 23.91
CA GLY A 172 -17.87 7.88 23.36
C GLY A 172 -18.04 7.34 21.94
N GLN A 173 -16.96 6.90 21.27
CA GLN A 173 -17.05 6.33 19.92
C GLN A 173 -16.42 4.92 19.78
N PRO A 174 -16.79 3.93 20.58
CA PRO A 174 -16.24 2.57 20.48
C PRO A 174 -16.62 1.88 19.16
N TRP A 175 -17.69 2.32 18.50
CA TRP A 175 -18.16 1.79 17.23
C TRP A 175 -17.16 2.03 16.07
N VAL A 176 -16.30 3.04 16.16
CA VAL A 176 -15.30 3.38 15.14
C VAL A 176 -14.33 2.22 14.92
N LEU A 177 -13.83 1.63 16.01
CA LEU A 177 -12.96 0.45 15.96
C LEU A 177 -13.66 -0.74 15.30
N VAL A 178 -14.92 -0.98 15.68
CA VAL A 178 -15.72 -2.08 15.13
C VAL A 178 -15.98 -1.86 13.65
N ALA A 179 -16.37 -0.66 13.26
CA ALA A 179 -16.60 -0.30 11.85
C ALA A 179 -15.32 -0.46 11.01
N TRP A 180 -14.17 -0.08 11.54
CA TRP A 180 -12.88 -0.24 10.88
C TRP A 180 -12.52 -1.72 10.68
N ILE A 181 -12.64 -2.55 11.72
CA ILE A 181 -12.35 -3.99 11.65
C ILE A 181 -13.30 -4.67 10.66
N VAL A 182 -14.60 -4.43 10.78
CA VAL A 182 -15.61 -5.02 9.89
C VAL A 182 -15.39 -4.57 8.43
N GLY A 183 -15.13 -3.29 8.21
CA GLY A 183 -14.81 -2.74 6.89
C GLY A 183 -13.54 -3.35 6.30
N GLY A 184 -12.47 -3.48 7.10
CA GLY A 184 -11.20 -4.09 6.67
C GLY A 184 -11.35 -5.57 6.32
N LEU A 185 -12.07 -6.35 7.14
CA LEU A 185 -12.36 -7.76 6.87
C LEU A 185 -13.23 -7.92 5.60
N PHE A 186 -14.27 -7.11 5.46
CA PHE A 186 -15.15 -7.11 4.28
C PHE A 186 -14.38 -6.76 3.00
N GLY A 187 -13.56 -5.70 3.04
CA GLY A 187 -12.69 -5.32 1.92
C GLY A 187 -11.69 -6.43 1.55
N THR A 188 -11.08 -7.06 2.54
CA THR A 188 -10.18 -8.20 2.35
C THR A 188 -10.90 -9.36 1.66
N ALA A 189 -12.10 -9.73 2.13
CA ALA A 189 -12.90 -10.79 1.54
C ALA A 189 -13.28 -10.50 0.07
N ILE A 190 -13.69 -9.26 -0.22
CA ILE A 190 -13.98 -8.81 -1.59
C ILE A 190 -12.75 -8.92 -2.48
N GLN A 191 -11.61 -8.36 -2.06
CA GLN A 191 -10.38 -8.37 -2.86
C GLN A 191 -9.90 -9.81 -3.14
N LEU A 192 -10.01 -10.71 -2.18
CA LEU A 192 -9.65 -12.12 -2.36
C LEU A 192 -10.62 -12.85 -3.30
N SER A 193 -11.92 -12.57 -3.23
CA SER A 193 -12.93 -13.18 -4.11
C SER A 193 -12.77 -12.77 -5.56
N PHE A 194 -12.47 -11.50 -5.83
CA PHE A 194 -12.17 -11.00 -7.19
C PHE A 194 -10.84 -11.50 -7.73
N GLY A 195 -9.89 -11.84 -6.86
CA GLY A 195 -8.59 -12.41 -7.26
C GLY A 195 -8.65 -13.90 -7.59
N GLY A 196 -9.66 -14.64 -7.14
CA GLY A 196 -9.85 -16.09 -7.36
C GLY A 196 -10.62 -16.45 -8.65
N ARG A 197 -11.20 -15.50 -9.35
CA ARG A 197 -12.13 -15.73 -10.49
C ARG A 197 -11.47 -15.80 -11.87
N LYS A 198 -10.15 -16.06 -11.94
CA LYS A 198 -9.46 -16.39 -13.19
C LYS A 198 -9.10 -17.89 -13.14
N LYS A 199 -10.08 -18.72 -13.45
CA LYS A 199 -9.89 -20.03 -14.05
C LYS A 199 -10.46 -19.99 -15.44
#